data_6b2462f8cc41569785d11f0e4c03d144
#
_entry.id   6b2462f8cc41569785d11f0e4c03d144
#
_cell.length_a   1.000
_cell.length_b   1.000
_cell.length_c   1.000
_cell.angle_alpha   90.00
_cell.angle_beta   90.00
_cell.angle_gamma   90.00
#
_symmetry.space_group_name_H-M   'P 1'
#
loop_
_entity.id
_entity.type
_entity.pdbx_description
1 polymer ?
#
loop_
_entity_poly.entity_id
_entity_poly.type
_entity_poly.pdbx_seq_one_letter_code
_entity_poly.pdbx_strand_id
1 'polypeptide(L)'
;VDMVEDKRDLGNAIALNSTMFNGARLVGPSIAGLVIAAFGEWICFFINAATFVAVIAALLAMKIAPRTMNGTHRKVLVELKEGAVYAYRTVPIRATLILMAFVSVVGMSYMTLLPVFAKDVLRGGPDTLGFLMAITGVGAVGGAFYLASRKDNLTIDWQIPASLMLLGLGLLALGGSRMVWLSYAIVLVTGFAQMVIIASSNTVIQTVVDEDKRGRVMSLYAMAFMGMAPFGSLYAGTSAKLFTAPVAVIASGVLCVFGAALFTVRLPSLRKMTAVPA
;
A
#
# COMPACT_ATOMS: atom_id res chain seq x y z
N VAL A 1 18.15 -6.82 -10.53
CA VAL A 1 18.80 -6.47 -11.80
C VAL A 1 20.07 -7.31 -11.99
N ASP A 2 20.91 -7.41 -10.97
CA ASP A 2 22.21 -8.10 -11.04
C ASP A 2 22.11 -9.66 -11.07
N MET A 3 20.92 -10.23 -10.94
CA MET A 3 20.64 -11.68 -11.01
C MET A 3 20.13 -12.15 -12.37
N VAL A 4 19.87 -11.24 -13.29
CA VAL A 4 19.38 -11.56 -14.63
C VAL A 4 20.57 -11.47 -15.57
N GLU A 5 21.02 -12.61 -16.12
CA GLU A 5 22.18 -12.71 -16.99
C GLU A 5 21.96 -11.95 -18.31
N ASP A 6 20.77 -12.05 -18.90
CA ASP A 6 20.40 -11.32 -20.11
C ASP A 6 19.49 -10.13 -19.78
N LYS A 7 19.94 -8.92 -20.09
CA LYS A 7 19.15 -7.69 -19.90
C LYS A 7 17.82 -7.70 -20.64
N ARG A 8 17.67 -8.53 -21.69
CA ARG A 8 16.42 -8.70 -22.42
C ARG A 8 15.34 -9.36 -21.58
N ASP A 9 15.73 -10.20 -20.62
CA ASP A 9 14.79 -10.90 -19.73
C ASP A 9 14.42 -10.09 -18.48
N LEU A 10 15.03 -8.92 -18.29
CA LEU A 10 14.77 -8.07 -17.11
C LEU A 10 13.30 -7.68 -16.99
N GLY A 11 12.64 -7.36 -18.11
CA GLY A 11 11.21 -7.03 -18.14
C GLY A 11 10.34 -8.21 -17.66
N ASN A 12 10.64 -9.41 -18.13
CA ASN A 12 9.95 -10.64 -17.73
C ASN A 12 10.20 -10.97 -16.26
N ALA A 13 11.43 -10.82 -15.77
CA ALA A 13 11.78 -11.04 -14.37
C ALA A 13 11.03 -10.08 -13.42
N ILE A 14 10.93 -8.80 -13.78
CA ILE A 14 10.17 -7.79 -13.03
C ILE A 14 8.68 -8.13 -13.04
N ALA A 15 8.12 -8.51 -14.20
CA ALA A 15 6.72 -8.88 -14.34
C ALA A 15 6.40 -10.12 -13.50
N LEU A 16 7.25 -11.15 -13.55
CA LEU A 16 7.10 -12.38 -12.77
C LEU A 16 7.15 -12.10 -11.27
N ASN A 17 8.14 -11.33 -10.81
CA ASN A 17 8.26 -10.94 -9.40
C ASN A 17 7.02 -10.17 -8.91
N SER A 18 6.52 -9.23 -9.72
CA SER A 18 5.31 -8.47 -9.40
C SER A 18 4.08 -9.38 -9.32
N THR A 19 3.95 -10.33 -10.25
CA THR A 19 2.85 -11.30 -10.28
C THR A 19 2.88 -12.20 -9.05
N MET A 20 4.06 -12.72 -8.68
CA MET A 20 4.25 -13.55 -7.49
C MET A 20 3.90 -12.78 -6.22
N PHE A 21 4.38 -11.54 -6.07
CA PHE A 21 4.10 -10.68 -4.91
C PHE A 21 2.61 -10.38 -4.77
N ASN A 22 1.95 -9.97 -5.85
CA ASN A 22 0.52 -9.66 -5.84
C ASN A 22 -0.33 -10.93 -5.68
N GLY A 23 0.04 -12.04 -6.30
CA GLY A 23 -0.62 -13.32 -6.13
C GLY A 23 -0.55 -13.82 -4.67
N ALA A 24 0.63 -13.77 -4.06
CA ALA A 24 0.81 -14.13 -2.66
C ALA A 24 0.00 -13.23 -1.72
N ARG A 25 -0.07 -11.93 -1.99
CA ARG A 25 -0.88 -10.97 -1.22
C ARG A 25 -2.38 -11.24 -1.33
N LEU A 26 -2.84 -11.72 -2.49
CA LEU A 26 -4.25 -12.07 -2.71
C LEU A 26 -4.61 -13.39 -2.02
N VAL A 27 -3.80 -14.43 -2.23
CA VAL A 27 -4.13 -15.80 -1.82
C VAL A 27 -3.70 -16.09 -0.37
N GLY A 28 -2.60 -15.46 0.08
CA GLY A 28 -2.00 -15.72 1.40
C GLY A 28 -2.96 -15.58 2.57
N PRO A 29 -3.67 -14.45 2.72
CA PRO A 29 -4.61 -14.25 3.83
C PRO A 29 -5.76 -15.27 3.86
N SER A 30 -6.25 -15.67 2.68
CA SER A 30 -7.32 -16.67 2.58
C SER A 30 -6.84 -18.04 3.07
N ILE A 31 -5.66 -18.48 2.60
CA ILE A 31 -5.05 -19.74 3.03
C ILE A 31 -4.76 -19.68 4.53
N ALA A 32 -4.18 -18.58 5.01
CA ALA A 32 -3.90 -18.41 6.44
C ALA A 32 -5.16 -18.50 7.29
N GLY A 33 -6.26 -17.83 6.88
CA GLY A 33 -7.54 -17.90 7.58
C GLY A 33 -8.10 -19.33 7.65
N LEU A 34 -8.05 -20.08 6.54
CA LEU A 34 -8.51 -21.49 6.50
C LEU A 34 -7.60 -22.41 7.35
N VAL A 35 -6.29 -22.22 7.30
CA VAL A 35 -5.34 -23.00 8.09
C VAL A 35 -5.54 -22.74 9.59
N ILE A 36 -5.74 -21.49 9.99
CA ILE A 36 -6.02 -21.12 11.38
C ILE A 36 -7.33 -21.74 11.85
N ALA A 37 -8.37 -21.70 11.03
CA ALA A 37 -9.65 -22.33 11.36
C ALA A 37 -9.57 -23.84 11.53
N ALA A 38 -8.75 -24.53 10.71
CA ALA A 38 -8.63 -26.01 10.72
C ALA A 38 -7.64 -26.53 11.77
N PHE A 39 -6.52 -25.84 11.99
CA PHE A 39 -5.37 -26.35 12.75
C PHE A 39 -4.91 -25.45 13.89
N GLY A 40 -5.50 -24.25 14.02
CA GLY A 40 -5.10 -23.24 14.99
C GLY A 40 -3.91 -22.38 14.50
N GLU A 41 -3.63 -21.33 15.28
CA GLU A 41 -2.65 -20.28 14.90
C GLU A 41 -1.20 -20.81 14.84
N TRP A 42 -0.85 -21.78 15.69
CA TRP A 42 0.52 -22.29 15.83
C TRP A 42 1.08 -22.88 14.52
N ILE A 43 0.23 -23.51 13.71
CA ILE A 43 0.64 -24.10 12.44
C ILE A 43 1.07 -23.02 11.44
N CYS A 44 0.43 -21.84 11.45
CA CYS A 44 0.82 -20.73 10.60
C CYS A 44 2.22 -20.20 10.98
N PHE A 45 2.55 -20.14 12.27
CA PHE A 45 3.90 -19.77 12.70
C PHE A 45 4.93 -20.83 12.30
N PHE A 46 4.58 -22.11 12.39
CA PHE A 46 5.48 -23.20 11.96
C PHE A 46 5.75 -23.16 10.45
N ILE A 47 4.68 -23.02 9.63
CA ILE A 47 4.82 -22.87 8.18
C ILE A 47 5.67 -21.65 7.84
N ASN A 48 5.42 -20.52 8.49
CA ASN A 48 6.20 -19.30 8.29
C ASN A 48 7.68 -19.52 8.64
N ALA A 49 7.98 -20.16 9.76
CA ALA A 49 9.35 -20.49 10.12
C ALA A 49 10.03 -21.40 9.09
N ALA A 50 9.34 -22.43 8.59
CA ALA A 50 9.84 -23.32 7.56
C ALA A 50 10.13 -22.58 6.23
N THR A 51 9.27 -21.62 5.84
CA THR A 51 9.50 -20.80 4.66
C THR A 51 10.73 -19.90 4.82
N PHE A 52 10.99 -19.35 6.02
CA PHE A 52 12.22 -18.61 6.28
C PHE A 52 13.49 -19.46 6.15
N VAL A 53 13.45 -20.70 6.62
CA VAL A 53 14.57 -21.65 6.44
C VAL A 53 14.83 -21.88 4.95
N ALA A 54 13.79 -22.09 4.14
CA ALA A 54 13.92 -22.24 2.69
C ALA A 54 14.53 -21.00 2.03
N VAL A 55 14.10 -19.80 2.44
CA VAL A 55 14.66 -18.52 1.92
C VAL A 55 16.14 -18.39 2.29
N ILE A 56 16.51 -18.67 3.55
CA ILE A 56 17.91 -18.63 3.99
C ILE A 56 18.76 -19.62 3.19
N ALA A 57 18.27 -20.86 2.99
CA ALA A 57 18.97 -21.85 2.20
C ALA A 57 19.16 -21.40 0.74
N ALA A 58 18.13 -20.80 0.14
CA ALA A 58 18.21 -20.24 -1.22
C ALA A 58 19.25 -19.12 -1.29
N LEU A 59 19.26 -18.19 -0.33
CA LEU A 59 20.22 -17.09 -0.27
C LEU A 59 21.65 -17.59 -0.11
N LEU A 60 21.88 -18.63 0.71
CA LEU A 60 23.20 -19.24 0.89
C LEU A 60 23.67 -20.00 -0.36
N ALA A 61 22.74 -20.54 -1.15
CA ALA A 61 23.06 -21.23 -2.40
C ALA A 61 23.35 -20.26 -3.56
N MET A 62 23.01 -18.97 -3.43
CA MET A 62 23.22 -17.98 -4.50
C MET A 62 24.71 -17.65 -4.65
N LYS A 63 25.22 -17.80 -5.85
CA LYS A 63 26.57 -17.35 -6.25
C LYS A 63 26.47 -15.95 -6.84
N ILE A 64 26.68 -14.94 -6.01
CA ILE A 64 26.68 -13.52 -6.45
C ILE A 64 28.11 -13.11 -6.72
N ALA A 65 28.39 -12.65 -7.96
CA ALA A 65 29.71 -12.10 -8.28
C ALA A 65 29.97 -10.83 -7.44
N PRO A 66 31.16 -10.68 -6.84
CA PRO A 66 31.48 -9.48 -6.06
C PRO A 66 31.44 -8.27 -6.97
N ARG A 67 30.56 -7.31 -6.65
CA ARG A 67 30.47 -6.05 -7.36
C ARG A 67 31.61 -5.15 -6.96
N THR A 68 32.51 -4.85 -7.88
CA THR A 68 33.50 -3.78 -7.68
C THR A 68 32.77 -2.46 -7.61
N MET A 69 32.59 -1.95 -6.39
CA MET A 69 32.00 -0.62 -6.17
C MET A 69 33.02 0.45 -6.58
N ASN A 70 33.09 0.75 -7.89
CA ASN A 70 33.83 1.92 -8.40
C ASN A 70 32.96 3.18 -8.22
N GLY A 71 32.59 3.49 -7.00
CA GLY A 71 31.84 4.70 -6.69
C GLY A 71 32.50 5.37 -5.47
N THR A 72 32.83 6.66 -5.62
CA THR A 72 33.09 7.52 -4.47
C THR A 72 31.97 7.33 -3.46
N HIS A 73 32.31 6.88 -2.24
CA HIS A 73 31.36 6.78 -1.12
C HIS A 73 30.83 8.19 -0.78
N ARG A 74 29.89 8.69 -1.58
CA ARG A 74 29.09 9.83 -1.15
C ARG A 74 28.37 9.38 0.12
N LYS A 75 28.51 10.15 1.19
CA LYS A 75 27.89 9.83 2.47
C LYS A 75 26.38 9.65 2.22
N VAL A 76 25.84 8.48 2.55
CA VAL A 76 24.40 8.12 2.36
C VAL A 76 23.47 9.24 2.88
N LEU A 77 23.87 9.90 3.96
CA LEU A 77 23.15 11.06 4.52
C LEU A 77 23.09 12.27 3.57
N VAL A 78 24.13 12.49 2.77
CA VAL A 78 24.15 13.60 1.79
C VAL A 78 23.18 13.28 0.65
N GLU A 79 23.18 12.05 0.17
CA GLU A 79 22.28 11.61 -0.89
C GLU A 79 20.81 11.61 -0.45
N LEU A 80 20.53 11.17 0.79
CA LEU A 80 19.21 11.29 1.39
C LEU A 80 18.76 12.75 1.51
N LYS A 81 19.63 13.64 1.96
CA LYS A 81 19.34 15.06 2.05
C LYS A 81 19.07 15.69 0.69
N GLU A 82 19.87 15.37 -0.32
CA GLU A 82 19.63 15.83 -1.70
C GLU A 82 18.27 15.35 -2.23
N GLY A 83 17.94 14.05 -2.03
CA GLY A 83 16.65 13.48 -2.40
C GLY A 83 15.48 14.16 -1.66
N ALA A 84 15.62 14.40 -0.36
CA ALA A 84 14.60 15.07 0.45
C ALA A 84 14.39 16.53 0.03
N VAL A 85 15.46 17.28 -0.22
CA VAL A 85 15.39 18.67 -0.71
C VAL A 85 14.74 18.71 -2.08
N TYR A 86 15.08 17.81 -2.99
CA TYR A 86 14.46 17.72 -4.30
C TYR A 86 12.96 17.42 -4.19
N ALA A 87 12.60 16.41 -3.40
CA ALA A 87 11.20 16.03 -3.16
C ALA A 87 10.39 17.17 -2.53
N TYR A 88 10.99 17.93 -1.60
CA TYR A 88 10.33 19.09 -0.98
C TYR A 88 10.10 20.24 -1.95
N ARG A 89 11.06 20.50 -2.85
CA ARG A 89 10.96 21.57 -3.85
C ARG A 89 10.02 21.24 -5.00
N THR A 90 9.89 19.96 -5.35
CA THR A 90 9.02 19.49 -6.42
C THR A 90 7.61 19.28 -5.90
N VAL A 91 6.71 20.23 -6.14
CA VAL A 91 5.36 20.27 -5.55
C VAL A 91 4.57 18.98 -5.76
N PRO A 92 4.50 18.36 -6.98
CA PRO A 92 3.77 17.10 -7.16
C PRO A 92 4.35 15.95 -6.33
N ILE A 93 5.67 15.82 -6.25
CA ILE A 93 6.34 14.77 -5.45
C ILE A 93 6.03 14.98 -3.97
N ARG A 94 6.20 16.20 -3.47
CA ARG A 94 5.89 16.53 -2.07
C ARG A 94 4.44 16.23 -1.71
N ALA A 95 3.49 16.64 -2.55
CA ALA A 95 2.06 16.42 -2.31
C ALA A 95 1.74 14.91 -2.26
N THR A 96 2.31 14.13 -3.18
CA THR A 96 2.12 12.68 -3.24
C THR A 96 2.75 11.97 -2.03
N LEU A 97 3.96 12.37 -1.59
CA LEU A 97 4.60 11.80 -0.40
C LEU A 97 3.79 12.08 0.87
N ILE A 98 3.30 13.30 1.05
CA ILE A 98 2.43 13.67 2.18
C ILE A 98 1.13 12.86 2.14
N LEU A 99 0.53 12.74 0.96
CA LEU A 99 -0.67 11.92 0.78
C LEU A 99 -0.42 10.47 1.16
N MET A 100 0.69 9.88 0.71
CA MET A 100 1.01 8.48 1.02
C MET A 100 1.28 8.26 2.51
N ALA A 101 1.96 9.19 3.18
CA ALA A 101 2.11 9.16 4.63
C ALA A 101 0.75 9.25 5.34
N PHE A 102 -0.12 10.15 4.90
CA PHE A 102 -1.48 10.29 5.43
C PHE A 102 -2.30 9.01 5.21
N VAL A 103 -2.31 8.46 4.00
CA VAL A 103 -3.03 7.22 3.68
C VAL A 103 -2.50 6.05 4.51
N SER A 104 -1.18 5.97 4.72
CA SER A 104 -0.58 4.92 5.56
C SER A 104 -1.04 5.02 7.01
N VAL A 105 -1.00 6.23 7.59
CA VAL A 105 -1.35 6.44 9.01
C VAL A 105 -2.85 6.36 9.24
N VAL A 106 -3.66 6.94 8.37
CA VAL A 106 -5.11 7.07 8.57
C VAL A 106 -5.89 6.06 7.74
N GLY A 107 -5.63 6.02 6.44
CA GLY A 107 -6.43 5.23 5.50
C GLY A 107 -6.23 3.72 5.63
N MET A 108 -5.01 3.27 6.01
CA MET A 108 -4.70 1.83 6.15
C MET A 108 -4.76 1.32 7.59
N SER A 109 -4.89 2.21 8.57
CA SER A 109 -4.91 1.88 9.99
C SER A 109 -6.05 0.90 10.37
N TYR A 110 -7.16 0.91 9.62
CA TYR A 110 -8.27 -0.02 9.85
C TYR A 110 -7.86 -1.50 9.71
N MET A 111 -6.85 -1.81 8.90
CA MET A 111 -6.35 -3.20 8.77
C MET A 111 -5.86 -3.77 10.10
N THR A 112 -5.27 -2.94 10.95
CA THR A 112 -4.85 -3.33 12.30
C THR A 112 -6.06 -3.65 13.19
N LEU A 113 -7.22 -3.06 12.90
CA LEU A 113 -8.46 -3.27 13.64
C LEU A 113 -9.34 -4.39 13.07
N LEU A 114 -9.05 -4.92 11.88
CA LEU A 114 -9.84 -6.00 11.28
C LEU A 114 -10.02 -7.22 12.17
N PRO A 115 -8.99 -7.71 12.92
CA PRO A 115 -9.18 -8.82 13.86
C PRO A 115 -10.21 -8.52 14.96
N VAL A 116 -10.16 -7.31 15.53
CA VAL A 116 -11.12 -6.84 16.52
C VAL A 116 -12.51 -6.70 15.88
N PHE A 117 -12.58 -6.20 14.67
CA PHE A 117 -13.84 -6.09 13.91
C PHE A 117 -14.47 -7.45 13.66
N ALA A 118 -13.68 -8.44 13.18
CA ALA A 118 -14.16 -9.78 12.91
C ALA A 118 -14.71 -10.46 14.17
N LYS A 119 -13.97 -10.36 15.27
CA LYS A 119 -14.32 -11.03 16.53
C LYS A 119 -15.43 -10.31 17.32
N ASP A 120 -15.25 -9.01 17.61
CA ASP A 120 -16.07 -8.31 18.59
C ASP A 120 -17.27 -7.60 17.97
N VAL A 121 -17.15 -7.16 16.70
CA VAL A 121 -18.20 -6.41 16.00
C VAL A 121 -19.09 -7.34 15.18
N LEU A 122 -18.47 -8.20 14.37
CA LEU A 122 -19.17 -9.13 13.48
C LEU A 122 -19.45 -10.49 14.15
N ARG A 123 -18.91 -10.74 15.35
CA ARG A 123 -19.04 -11.98 16.12
C ARG A 123 -18.64 -13.23 15.32
N GLY A 124 -17.66 -13.05 14.42
CA GLY A 124 -17.10 -14.13 13.59
C GLY A 124 -15.83 -14.72 14.18
N GLY A 125 -15.32 -15.75 13.51
CA GLY A 125 -14.08 -16.45 13.84
C GLY A 125 -12.89 -16.03 12.97
N PRO A 126 -11.78 -16.80 13.02
CA PRO A 126 -10.60 -16.60 12.16
C PRO A 126 -10.92 -16.67 10.67
N ASP A 127 -11.90 -17.49 10.28
CA ASP A 127 -12.45 -17.59 8.93
C ASP A 127 -13.01 -16.26 8.43
N THR A 128 -13.80 -15.57 9.28
CA THR A 128 -14.36 -14.25 8.97
C THR A 128 -13.26 -13.23 8.73
N LEU A 129 -12.20 -13.23 9.55
CA LEU A 129 -11.03 -12.38 9.33
C LEU A 129 -10.32 -12.73 8.02
N GLY A 130 -10.09 -14.01 7.77
CA GLY A 130 -9.48 -14.50 6.53
C GLY A 130 -10.25 -14.03 5.29
N PHE A 131 -11.59 -14.14 5.30
CA PHE A 131 -12.44 -13.66 4.20
C PHE A 131 -12.42 -12.14 4.07
N LEU A 132 -12.44 -11.36 5.14
CA LEU A 132 -12.30 -9.89 5.07
C LEU A 132 -11.00 -9.49 4.39
N MET A 133 -9.88 -10.12 4.76
CA MET A 133 -8.58 -9.84 4.17
C MET A 133 -8.50 -10.29 2.69
N ALA A 134 -9.04 -11.47 2.38
CA ALA A 134 -9.08 -11.98 1.02
C ALA A 134 -9.90 -11.11 0.09
N ILE A 135 -11.09 -10.71 0.50
CA ILE A 135 -11.99 -9.87 -0.28
C ILE A 135 -11.40 -8.48 -0.48
N THR A 136 -10.69 -7.93 0.52
CA THR A 136 -9.90 -6.71 0.35
C THR A 136 -8.84 -6.89 -0.75
N GLY A 137 -8.16 -8.03 -0.80
CA GLY A 137 -7.21 -8.40 -1.84
C GLY A 137 -7.84 -8.50 -3.23
N VAL A 138 -9.03 -9.13 -3.33
CA VAL A 138 -9.81 -9.18 -4.59
C VAL A 138 -10.13 -7.77 -5.07
N GLY A 139 -10.58 -6.88 -4.18
CA GLY A 139 -10.79 -5.47 -4.47
C GLY A 139 -9.54 -4.80 -5.03
N ALA A 140 -8.38 -5.05 -4.40
CA ALA A 140 -7.10 -4.50 -4.85
C ALA A 140 -6.70 -4.99 -6.25
N VAL A 141 -6.93 -6.27 -6.57
CA VAL A 141 -6.73 -6.81 -7.93
C VAL A 141 -7.66 -6.11 -8.93
N GLY A 142 -8.94 -5.93 -8.58
CA GLY A 142 -9.89 -5.16 -9.39
C GLY A 142 -9.39 -3.73 -9.67
N GLY A 143 -8.82 -3.05 -8.66
CA GLY A 143 -8.19 -1.74 -8.80
C GLY A 143 -6.99 -1.73 -9.73
N ALA A 144 -6.15 -2.76 -9.67
CA ALA A 144 -5.01 -2.91 -10.57
C ALA A 144 -5.45 -3.13 -12.01
N PHE A 145 -6.45 -3.99 -12.26
CA PHE A 145 -7.03 -4.19 -13.59
C PHE A 145 -7.69 -2.91 -14.14
N TYR A 146 -8.42 -2.19 -13.29
CA TYR A 146 -9.00 -0.90 -13.68
C TYR A 146 -7.93 0.07 -14.18
N LEU A 147 -6.81 0.20 -13.48
CA LEU A 147 -5.70 1.05 -13.90
C LEU A 147 -5.02 0.54 -15.18
N ALA A 148 -4.77 -0.76 -15.28
CA ALA A 148 -4.15 -1.38 -16.44
C ALA A 148 -5.01 -1.24 -17.73
N SER A 149 -6.33 -1.19 -17.60
CA SER A 149 -7.25 -1.01 -18.73
C SER A 149 -7.32 0.42 -19.25
N ARG A 150 -6.76 1.38 -18.52
CA ARG A 150 -6.76 2.79 -18.91
C ARG A 150 -5.55 3.14 -19.75
N LYS A 151 -5.80 3.70 -20.94
CA LYS A 151 -4.76 4.12 -21.89
C LYS A 151 -4.29 5.57 -21.64
N ASP A 152 -5.08 6.38 -20.95
CA ASP A 152 -4.81 7.80 -20.75
C ASP A 152 -4.26 8.11 -19.37
N ASN A 153 -3.00 8.51 -19.30
CA ASN A 153 -2.36 9.02 -18.07
C ASN A 153 -2.94 10.39 -17.62
N LEU A 154 -3.71 11.07 -18.47
CA LEU A 154 -4.28 12.40 -18.21
C LEU A 154 -5.35 12.41 -17.09
N THR A 155 -5.85 11.25 -16.69
CA THR A 155 -6.91 11.13 -15.68
C THR A 155 -6.41 10.81 -14.27
N ILE A 156 -5.08 10.63 -14.08
CA ILE A 156 -4.49 10.24 -12.79
C ILE A 156 -4.79 11.29 -11.70
N ASP A 157 -4.86 12.54 -12.08
CA ASP A 157 -5.03 13.67 -11.15
C ASP A 157 -6.33 13.59 -10.34
N TRP A 158 -7.44 13.19 -10.96
CA TRP A 158 -8.73 13.08 -10.26
C TRP A 158 -8.95 11.69 -9.65
N GLN A 159 -8.24 10.66 -10.12
CA GLN A 159 -8.39 9.29 -9.61
C GLN A 159 -7.95 9.18 -8.16
N ILE A 160 -6.86 9.86 -7.79
CA ILE A 160 -6.33 9.84 -6.42
C ILE A 160 -7.36 10.41 -5.43
N PRO A 161 -7.88 11.64 -5.58
CA PRO A 161 -8.86 12.17 -4.63
C PRO A 161 -10.20 11.44 -4.68
N ALA A 162 -10.64 10.97 -5.85
CA ALA A 162 -11.86 10.17 -5.96
C ALA A 162 -11.73 8.83 -5.22
N SER A 163 -10.59 8.16 -5.36
CA SER A 163 -10.34 6.91 -4.64
C SER A 163 -10.13 7.13 -3.14
N LEU A 164 -9.52 8.25 -2.74
CA LEU A 164 -9.41 8.59 -1.31
C LEU A 164 -10.79 8.91 -0.71
N MET A 165 -11.67 9.57 -1.46
CA MET A 165 -13.06 9.77 -1.07
C MET A 165 -13.79 8.44 -0.93
N LEU A 166 -13.64 7.54 -1.92
CA LEU A 166 -14.24 6.21 -1.90
C LEU A 166 -13.74 5.37 -0.72
N LEU A 167 -12.44 5.41 -0.43
CA LEU A 167 -11.85 4.78 0.75
C LEU A 167 -12.47 5.34 2.04
N GLY A 168 -12.56 6.66 2.15
CA GLY A 168 -13.15 7.33 3.31
C GLY A 168 -14.61 6.94 3.54
N LEU A 169 -15.44 6.98 2.49
CA LEU A 169 -16.84 6.55 2.55
C LEU A 169 -16.96 5.06 2.89
N GLY A 170 -16.10 4.21 2.34
CA GLY A 170 -16.02 2.80 2.70
C GLY A 170 -15.70 2.58 4.17
N LEU A 171 -14.75 3.33 4.73
CA LEU A 171 -14.41 3.24 6.17
C LEU A 171 -15.56 3.74 7.05
N LEU A 172 -16.29 4.80 6.67
CA LEU A 172 -17.50 5.24 7.37
C LEU A 172 -18.56 4.13 7.39
N ALA A 173 -18.81 3.52 6.24
CA ALA A 173 -19.76 2.42 6.11
C ALA A 173 -19.31 1.18 6.91
N LEU A 174 -18.00 0.84 6.90
CA LEU A 174 -17.44 -0.28 7.66
C LEU A 174 -17.63 -0.06 9.17
N GLY A 175 -17.32 1.12 9.67
CA GLY A 175 -17.50 1.45 11.09
C GLY A 175 -18.96 1.37 11.54
N GLY A 176 -19.92 1.66 10.65
CA GLY A 176 -21.37 1.49 10.90
C GLY A 176 -21.88 0.06 10.72
N SER A 177 -21.14 -0.80 10.01
CA SER A 177 -21.60 -2.15 9.68
C SER A 177 -21.61 -3.08 10.89
N ARG A 178 -22.67 -3.92 10.94
CA ARG A 178 -22.82 -5.01 11.91
C ARG A 178 -23.12 -6.35 11.21
N MET A 179 -23.17 -6.34 9.87
CA MET A 179 -23.49 -7.50 9.06
C MET A 179 -22.25 -7.96 8.31
N VAL A 180 -21.90 -9.24 8.41
CA VAL A 180 -20.72 -9.84 7.79
C VAL A 180 -20.72 -9.62 6.26
N TRP A 181 -21.83 -9.91 5.59
CA TRP A 181 -21.95 -9.79 4.13
C TRP A 181 -21.80 -8.34 3.65
N LEU A 182 -22.38 -7.39 4.38
CA LEU A 182 -22.20 -5.97 4.09
C LEU A 182 -20.76 -5.54 4.27
N SER A 183 -20.12 -6.00 5.34
CA SER A 183 -18.69 -5.72 5.60
C SER A 183 -17.81 -6.27 4.48
N TYR A 184 -18.11 -7.46 3.95
CA TYR A 184 -17.40 -8.02 2.79
C TYR A 184 -17.52 -7.14 1.55
N ALA A 185 -18.75 -6.67 1.22
CA ALA A 185 -18.94 -5.76 0.10
C ALA A 185 -18.16 -4.43 0.28
N ILE A 186 -18.17 -3.91 1.51
CA ILE A 186 -17.45 -2.65 1.84
C ILE A 186 -15.94 -2.83 1.71
N VAL A 187 -15.36 -3.90 2.26
CA VAL A 187 -13.91 -4.10 2.19
C VAL A 187 -13.43 -4.41 0.76
N LEU A 188 -14.27 -4.97 -0.10
CA LEU A 188 -14.00 -5.09 -1.54
C LEU A 188 -13.74 -3.70 -2.15
N VAL A 189 -14.66 -2.77 -1.88
CA VAL A 189 -14.58 -1.39 -2.39
C VAL A 189 -13.39 -0.64 -1.79
N THR A 190 -13.12 -0.80 -0.49
CA THR A 190 -11.97 -0.16 0.15
C THR A 190 -10.64 -0.70 -0.38
N GLY A 191 -10.55 -2.01 -0.65
CA GLY A 191 -9.38 -2.63 -1.27
C GLY A 191 -9.12 -2.11 -2.68
N PHE A 192 -10.18 -1.98 -3.49
CA PHE A 192 -10.12 -1.35 -4.81
C PHE A 192 -9.58 0.09 -4.72
N ALA A 193 -10.20 0.93 -3.89
CA ALA A 193 -9.82 2.32 -3.71
C ALA A 193 -8.35 2.45 -3.27
N GLN A 194 -7.93 1.63 -2.32
CA GLN A 194 -6.57 1.58 -1.78
C GLN A 194 -5.54 1.29 -2.87
N MET A 195 -5.79 0.28 -3.72
CA MET A 195 -4.89 -0.07 -4.82
C MET A 195 -4.79 1.05 -5.84
N VAL A 196 -5.91 1.68 -6.19
CA VAL A 196 -5.90 2.83 -7.12
C VAL A 196 -5.08 3.98 -6.55
N ILE A 197 -5.21 4.32 -5.26
CA ILE A 197 -4.41 5.38 -4.62
C ILE A 197 -2.92 5.04 -4.70
N ILE A 198 -2.52 3.82 -4.28
CA ILE A 198 -1.11 3.40 -4.22
C ILE A 198 -0.49 3.41 -5.61
N ALA A 199 -1.14 2.77 -6.59
CA ALA A 199 -0.59 2.63 -7.92
C ALA A 199 -0.56 3.97 -8.67
N SER A 200 -1.62 4.78 -8.58
CA SER A 200 -1.64 6.12 -9.19
C SER A 200 -0.57 7.04 -8.58
N SER A 201 -0.41 7.03 -7.26
CA SER A 201 0.63 7.80 -6.57
C SER A 201 2.03 7.39 -6.99
N ASN A 202 2.26 6.08 -7.14
CA ASN A 202 3.51 5.54 -7.65
C ASN A 202 3.78 6.02 -9.10
N THR A 203 2.78 5.97 -9.97
CA THR A 203 2.88 6.43 -11.35
C THR A 203 3.19 7.93 -11.41
N VAL A 204 2.49 8.78 -10.63
CA VAL A 204 2.76 10.23 -10.56
C VAL A 204 4.22 10.50 -10.21
N ILE A 205 4.75 9.84 -9.16
CA ILE A 205 6.14 10.05 -8.76
C ILE A 205 7.10 9.62 -9.87
N GLN A 206 6.90 8.43 -10.46
CA GLN A 206 7.80 7.91 -11.50
C GLN A 206 7.77 8.71 -12.80
N THR A 207 6.65 9.39 -13.09
CA THR A 207 6.53 10.24 -14.28
C THR A 207 7.19 11.61 -14.09
N VAL A 208 7.15 12.16 -12.87
CA VAL A 208 7.63 13.52 -12.58
C VAL A 208 9.10 13.55 -12.17
N VAL A 209 9.62 12.45 -11.64
CA VAL A 209 10.98 12.41 -11.07
C VAL A 209 12.05 12.31 -12.16
N ASP A 210 13.13 13.10 -12.06
CA ASP A 210 14.31 13.01 -12.90
C ASP A 210 14.98 11.62 -12.73
N GLU A 211 15.52 11.05 -13.82
CA GLU A 211 16.08 9.69 -13.81
C GLU A 211 17.22 9.51 -12.80
N ASP A 212 18.08 10.51 -12.65
CA ASP A 212 19.22 10.52 -11.73
C ASP A 212 18.79 10.55 -10.25
N LYS A 213 17.55 10.94 -9.95
CA LYS A 213 16.99 11.07 -8.60
C LYS A 213 15.90 10.04 -8.28
N ARG A 214 15.49 9.24 -9.30
CA ARG A 214 14.38 8.27 -9.16
C ARG A 214 14.55 7.33 -7.98
N GLY A 215 15.71 6.71 -7.81
CA GLY A 215 15.97 5.79 -6.71
C GLY A 215 15.82 6.44 -5.33
N ARG A 216 16.29 7.69 -5.17
CA ARG A 216 16.21 8.44 -3.92
C ARG A 216 14.77 8.83 -3.57
N VAL A 217 14.01 9.29 -4.56
CA VAL A 217 12.60 9.66 -4.36
C VAL A 217 11.73 8.43 -4.11
N MET A 218 12.01 7.31 -4.80
CA MET A 218 11.30 6.06 -4.56
C MET A 218 11.58 5.48 -3.16
N SER A 219 12.79 5.66 -2.61
CA SER A 219 13.06 5.30 -1.21
C SER A 219 12.28 6.16 -0.22
N LEU A 220 12.13 7.47 -0.49
CA LEU A 220 11.27 8.35 0.31
C LEU A 220 9.79 7.95 0.21
N TYR A 221 9.32 7.52 -0.99
CA TYR A 221 7.97 7.00 -1.17
C TYR A 221 7.73 5.74 -0.35
N ALA A 222 8.67 4.78 -0.39
CA ALA A 222 8.58 3.57 0.42
C ALA A 222 8.58 3.91 1.93
N MET A 223 9.40 4.87 2.36
CA MET A 223 9.44 5.34 3.74
C MET A 223 8.15 6.05 4.15
N ALA A 224 7.57 6.90 3.29
CA ALA A 224 6.30 7.56 3.54
C ALA A 224 5.13 6.56 3.62
N PHE A 225 5.18 5.46 2.88
CA PHE A 225 4.14 4.46 2.88
C PHE A 225 4.36 3.37 3.93
N MET A 226 5.48 2.62 3.87
CA MET A 226 5.75 1.50 4.76
C MET A 226 6.30 1.95 6.12
N GLY A 227 7.16 2.98 6.14
CA GLY A 227 7.76 3.49 7.36
C GLY A 227 6.76 4.21 8.27
N MET A 228 5.64 4.70 7.72
CA MET A 228 4.57 5.33 8.52
C MET A 228 3.53 4.32 9.06
N ALA A 229 3.56 3.06 8.62
CA ALA A 229 2.61 2.03 9.06
C ALA A 229 2.61 1.78 10.58
N PRO A 230 3.75 1.76 11.31
CA PRO A 230 3.74 1.64 12.76
C PRO A 230 2.97 2.77 13.46
N PHE A 231 3.09 4.00 12.96
CA PHE A 231 2.34 5.15 13.48
C PHE A 231 0.83 5.00 13.21
N GLY A 232 0.47 4.44 12.05
CA GLY A 232 -0.91 4.09 11.73
C GLY A 232 -1.48 3.03 12.67
N SER A 233 -0.71 1.99 12.98
CA SER A 233 -1.12 0.97 13.94
C SER A 233 -1.26 1.52 15.36
N LEU A 234 -0.35 2.42 15.77
CA LEU A 234 -0.43 3.10 17.07
C LEU A 234 -1.66 4.02 17.13
N TYR A 235 -1.93 4.79 16.09
CA TYR A 235 -3.14 5.60 15.97
C TYR A 235 -4.41 4.75 16.08
N ALA A 236 -4.50 3.65 15.32
CA ALA A 236 -5.64 2.74 15.34
C ALA A 236 -5.85 2.12 16.73
N GLY A 237 -4.79 1.55 17.31
CA GLY A 237 -4.85 0.89 18.62
C GLY A 237 -5.22 1.86 19.74
N THR A 238 -4.62 3.05 19.76
CA THR A 238 -4.91 4.09 20.76
C THR A 238 -6.35 4.59 20.62
N SER A 239 -6.79 4.90 19.39
CA SER A 239 -8.16 5.35 19.13
C SER A 239 -9.19 4.29 19.50
N ALA A 240 -8.93 3.02 19.19
CA ALA A 240 -9.83 1.92 19.53
C ALA A 240 -9.89 1.67 21.06
N LYS A 241 -8.78 1.88 21.77
CA LYS A 241 -8.74 1.77 23.24
C LYS A 241 -9.49 2.90 23.92
N LEU A 242 -9.38 4.13 23.43
CA LEU A 242 -10.02 5.31 24.03
C LEU A 242 -11.52 5.37 23.74
N PHE A 243 -11.94 4.91 22.58
CA PHE A 243 -13.34 4.96 22.15
C PHE A 243 -13.90 3.55 21.90
N THR A 244 -13.78 3.05 20.69
CA THR A 244 -14.09 1.66 20.27
C THR A 244 -13.51 1.46 18.87
N ALA A 245 -13.34 0.21 18.43
CA ALA A 245 -12.85 -0.08 17.07
C ALA A 245 -13.75 0.52 15.97
N PRO A 246 -15.10 0.44 16.03
CA PRO A 246 -15.98 1.12 15.06
C PRO A 246 -15.77 2.63 14.99
N VAL A 247 -15.67 3.30 16.13
CA VAL A 247 -15.47 4.76 16.20
C VAL A 247 -14.11 5.15 15.62
N ALA A 248 -13.05 4.37 15.89
CA ALA A 248 -11.73 4.60 15.32
C ALA A 248 -11.74 4.49 13.79
N VAL A 249 -12.45 3.49 13.24
CA VAL A 249 -12.60 3.33 11.78
C VAL A 249 -13.43 4.47 11.18
N ILE A 250 -14.52 4.89 11.84
CA ILE A 250 -15.32 6.06 11.41
C ILE A 250 -14.45 7.33 11.40
N ALA A 251 -13.67 7.57 12.46
CA ALA A 251 -12.76 8.72 12.51
C ALA A 251 -11.76 8.72 11.36
N SER A 252 -11.17 7.56 11.04
CA SER A 252 -10.30 7.41 9.88
C SER A 252 -11.05 7.71 8.57
N GLY A 253 -12.30 7.27 8.44
CA GLY A 253 -13.14 7.56 7.29
C GLY A 253 -13.40 9.05 7.11
N VAL A 254 -13.77 9.77 8.19
CA VAL A 254 -13.96 11.23 8.19
C VAL A 254 -12.69 11.95 7.75
N LEU A 255 -11.55 11.57 8.31
CA LEU A 255 -10.26 12.15 7.95
C LEU A 255 -9.90 11.90 6.48
N CYS A 256 -10.17 10.71 5.94
CA CYS A 256 -9.95 10.41 4.53
C CYS A 256 -10.85 11.24 3.61
N VAL A 257 -12.14 11.41 3.95
CA VAL A 257 -13.08 12.28 3.19
C VAL A 257 -12.60 13.74 3.22
N PHE A 258 -12.21 14.23 4.39
CA PHE A 258 -11.67 15.58 4.52
C PHE A 258 -10.36 15.75 3.74
N GLY A 259 -9.46 14.76 3.83
CA GLY A 259 -8.21 14.74 3.07
C GLY A 259 -8.46 14.75 1.56
N ALA A 260 -9.46 13.99 1.07
CA ALA A 260 -9.86 13.99 -0.33
C ALA A 260 -10.38 15.35 -0.78
N ALA A 261 -11.25 16.00 0.00
CA ALA A 261 -11.76 17.32 -0.28
C ALA A 261 -10.63 18.36 -0.34
N LEU A 262 -9.71 18.35 0.64
CA LEU A 262 -8.56 19.26 0.68
C LEU A 262 -7.63 19.06 -0.52
N PHE A 263 -7.38 17.80 -0.90
CA PHE A 263 -6.55 17.47 -2.06
C PHE A 263 -7.21 17.96 -3.36
N THR A 264 -8.53 17.79 -3.51
CA THR A 264 -9.29 18.23 -4.68
C THR A 264 -9.21 19.75 -4.86
N VAL A 265 -9.32 20.53 -3.80
CA VAL A 265 -9.21 22.01 -3.85
C VAL A 265 -7.83 22.45 -4.32
N ARG A 266 -6.77 21.67 -4.02
CA ARG A 266 -5.39 21.98 -4.44
C ARG A 266 -5.00 21.41 -5.81
N LEU A 267 -5.83 20.56 -6.40
CA LEU A 267 -5.59 19.92 -7.69
C LEU A 267 -5.32 20.90 -8.86
N PRO A 268 -6.05 22.03 -9.01
CA PRO A 268 -5.81 22.96 -10.11
C PRO A 268 -4.40 23.56 -10.10
N SER A 269 -3.80 23.76 -8.93
CA SER A 269 -2.42 24.22 -8.81
C SER A 269 -1.39 23.13 -9.20
N LEU A 270 -1.71 21.88 -8.96
CA LEU A 270 -0.87 20.74 -9.34
C LEU A 270 -0.91 20.50 -10.86
N ARG A 271 -2.07 20.61 -11.50
CA ARG A 271 -2.25 20.46 -12.96
C ARG A 271 -1.45 21.48 -13.77
N LYS A 272 -1.40 22.72 -13.32
CA LYS A 272 -0.62 23.78 -14.00
C LYS A 272 0.88 23.51 -13.99
N MET A 273 1.37 22.64 -13.10
CA MET A 273 2.78 22.31 -12.94
C MET A 273 3.19 20.98 -13.62
N THR A 274 2.22 20.13 -13.96
CA THR A 274 2.44 18.87 -14.68
C THR A 274 2.19 18.98 -16.18
N ALA A 275 1.59 20.07 -16.65
CA ALA A 275 1.49 20.36 -18.07
C ALA A 275 2.90 20.67 -18.61
N VAL A 276 3.56 19.63 -19.16
CA VAL A 276 4.78 19.80 -19.97
C VAL A 276 4.41 20.74 -21.12
N PRO A 277 5.13 21.84 -21.35
CA PRO A 277 4.94 22.62 -22.57
C PRO A 277 5.22 21.72 -23.76
N ALA A 278 4.25 21.67 -24.71
CA ALA A 278 4.32 20.92 -25.94
C ALA A 278 5.48 21.40 -26.84
#